data_b936a66f4c6c912c80441a66b0f3310b
#
_entry.id   b936a66f4c6c912c80441a66b0f3310b
#
_cell.length_a   1.000
_cell.length_b   1.000
_cell.length_c   1.000
_cell.angle_alpha   90.00
_cell.angle_beta   90.00
_cell.angle_gamma   90.00
#
_symmetry.space_group_name_H-M   'P 1'
#
loop_
_entity.id
_entity.type
_entity.pdbx_description
1 polymer ?
#
loop_
_entity_poly.entity_id
_entity_poly.type
_entity_poly.pdbx_seq_one_letter_code
_entity_poly.pdbx_strand_id
1 'polypeptide(L)'
;MIRLLIIFNLICSLLAVLLPLALYLNTGTIENSFSSYHGTTAENILTYSLLTIALSFILTENIVSGLLLIGITVFNMHEYKIIHNLLAYAFFVYATYNIIKDKRYRYIGFAMVFFAILIPIITLYWYEVIALCCLALYGFLYSLRKLKIEINKLKTKITWEN
;
A
#
# COMPACT_ATOMS: atom_id res chain seq x y z
N MET A 1 6.92 -20.81 -6.69
CA MET A 1 7.25 -19.62 -5.88
C MET A 1 6.63 -18.33 -6.44
N ILE A 2 6.92 -17.90 -7.68
CA ILE A 2 6.40 -16.63 -8.26
C ILE A 2 4.87 -16.50 -8.19
N ARG A 3 4.10 -17.55 -8.46
CA ARG A 3 2.62 -17.51 -8.38
C ARG A 3 2.11 -17.22 -6.97
N LEU A 4 2.73 -17.81 -5.94
CA LEU A 4 2.36 -17.56 -4.54
C LEU A 4 2.60 -16.09 -4.17
N LEU A 5 3.71 -15.49 -4.62
CA LEU A 5 4.01 -14.08 -4.41
C LEU A 5 2.97 -13.16 -5.08
N ILE A 6 2.54 -13.50 -6.29
CA ILE A 6 1.50 -12.74 -7.00
C ILE A 6 0.18 -12.81 -6.23
N ILE A 7 -0.25 -14.01 -5.81
CA ILE A 7 -1.47 -14.20 -5.03
C ILE A 7 -1.39 -13.45 -3.70
N PHE A 8 -0.26 -13.54 -2.99
CA PHE A 8 -0.05 -12.81 -1.75
C PHE A 8 -0.18 -11.30 -1.94
N ASN A 9 0.43 -10.73 -3.01
CA ASN A 9 0.31 -9.31 -3.30
C ASN A 9 -1.12 -8.89 -3.67
N LEU A 10 -1.90 -9.74 -4.34
CA LEU A 10 -3.32 -9.50 -4.61
C LEU A 10 -4.13 -9.44 -3.30
N ILE A 11 -3.86 -10.36 -2.36
CA ILE A 11 -4.49 -10.37 -1.04
C ILE A 11 -4.13 -9.10 -0.27
N CYS A 12 -2.86 -8.69 -0.27
CA CYS A 12 -2.41 -7.45 0.38
C CYS A 12 -3.05 -6.21 -0.23
N SER A 13 -3.24 -6.17 -1.55
CA SER A 13 -3.95 -5.07 -2.21
C SER A 13 -5.41 -4.99 -1.77
N LEU A 14 -6.09 -6.13 -1.63
CA LEU A 14 -7.45 -6.17 -1.09
C LEU A 14 -7.50 -5.74 0.39
N LEU A 15 -6.56 -6.22 1.21
CA LEU A 15 -6.42 -5.82 2.60
C LEU A 15 -6.24 -4.30 2.74
N ALA A 16 -5.41 -3.69 1.89
CA ALA A 16 -5.19 -2.25 1.90
C ALA A 16 -6.47 -1.45 1.61
N VAL A 17 -7.30 -1.91 0.67
CA VAL A 17 -8.59 -1.26 0.37
C VAL A 17 -9.60 -1.43 1.51
N LEU A 18 -9.60 -2.57 2.19
CA LEU A 18 -10.55 -2.87 3.26
C LEU A 18 -10.11 -2.28 4.63
N LEU A 19 -8.84 -1.90 4.78
CA LEU A 19 -8.31 -1.41 6.05
C LEU A 19 -9.08 -0.22 6.63
N PRO A 20 -9.42 0.85 5.88
CA PRO A 20 -10.19 1.98 6.42
C PRO A 20 -11.54 1.54 6.99
N LEU A 21 -12.22 0.63 6.30
CA LEU A 21 -13.50 0.07 6.76
C LEU A 21 -13.33 -0.76 8.04
N ALA A 22 -12.29 -1.59 8.10
CA ALA A 22 -12.02 -2.42 9.28
C ALA A 22 -11.72 -1.56 10.52
N LEU A 23 -10.96 -0.47 10.36
CA LEU A 23 -10.67 0.47 11.42
C LEU A 23 -11.95 1.17 11.90
N TYR A 24 -12.78 1.67 10.99
CA TYR A 24 -14.06 2.29 11.33
C TYR A 24 -15.01 1.33 12.03
N LEU A 25 -15.16 0.10 11.54
CA LEU A 25 -16.05 -0.89 12.18
C LEU A 25 -15.60 -1.29 13.58
N ASN A 26 -14.30 -1.21 13.87
CA ASN A 26 -13.77 -1.54 15.19
C ASN A 26 -13.93 -0.39 16.21
N THR A 27 -13.73 0.85 15.77
CA THR A 27 -13.77 2.02 16.67
C THR A 27 -15.10 2.76 16.67
N GLY A 28 -15.89 2.64 15.60
CA GLY A 28 -17.09 3.43 15.38
C GLY A 28 -16.82 4.91 15.01
N THR A 29 -15.56 5.31 14.90
CA THR A 29 -15.13 6.70 14.62
C THR A 29 -14.20 6.77 13.43
N ILE A 30 -14.19 7.95 12.78
CA ILE A 30 -13.20 8.30 11.77
C ILE A 30 -12.21 9.25 12.43
N GLU A 31 -10.96 8.80 12.54
CA GLU A 31 -9.87 9.59 13.12
C GLU A 31 -9.32 10.62 12.12
N ASN A 32 -8.46 11.53 12.60
CA ASN A 32 -7.87 12.57 11.77
C ASN A 32 -6.83 12.03 10.76
N SER A 33 -6.24 10.86 11.04
CA SER A 33 -5.30 10.13 10.19
C SER A 33 -5.27 8.65 10.59
N PHE A 34 -4.68 7.79 9.76
CA PHE A 34 -4.46 6.38 10.17
C PHE A 34 -3.57 6.26 11.41
N SER A 35 -2.59 7.13 11.53
CA SER A 35 -1.71 7.15 12.70
C SER A 35 -2.46 7.42 14.01
N SER A 36 -3.61 8.10 13.95
CA SER A 36 -4.42 8.40 15.13
C SER A 36 -5.14 7.16 15.69
N TYR A 37 -5.20 6.05 14.95
CA TYR A 37 -5.71 4.77 15.46
C TYR A 37 -4.74 4.04 16.40
N HIS A 38 -3.47 4.47 16.48
CA HIS A 38 -2.57 4.02 17.55
C HIS A 38 -3.11 4.47 18.91
N GLY A 39 -3.07 3.57 19.89
CA GLY A 39 -3.68 3.80 21.20
C GLY A 39 -5.19 3.57 21.27
N THR A 40 -5.83 3.17 20.18
CA THR A 40 -7.24 2.74 20.14
C THR A 40 -7.37 1.22 20.15
N THR A 41 -8.61 0.71 20.23
CA THR A 41 -8.90 -0.73 20.11
C THR A 41 -8.51 -1.29 18.72
N ALA A 42 -8.39 -0.44 17.71
CA ALA A 42 -8.03 -0.81 16.35
C ALA A 42 -6.50 -0.83 16.07
N GLU A 43 -5.67 -0.50 17.06
CA GLU A 43 -4.20 -0.43 16.88
C GLU A 43 -3.61 -1.74 16.34
N ASN A 44 -4.01 -2.87 16.86
CA ASN A 44 -3.54 -4.17 16.38
C ASN A 44 -3.94 -4.42 14.92
N ILE A 45 -5.16 -4.04 14.53
CA ILE A 45 -5.65 -4.18 13.15
C ILE A 45 -4.77 -3.33 12.21
N LEU A 46 -4.53 -2.07 12.58
CA LEU A 46 -3.66 -1.17 11.83
C LEU A 46 -2.24 -1.74 11.70
N THR A 47 -1.61 -2.08 12.83
CA THR A 47 -0.23 -2.56 12.90
C THR A 47 -0.02 -3.81 12.06
N TYR A 48 -0.82 -4.86 12.26
CA TYR A 48 -0.66 -6.10 11.50
C TYR A 48 -0.97 -5.93 10.01
N SER A 49 -1.94 -5.08 9.66
CA SER A 49 -2.25 -4.78 8.26
C SER A 49 -1.09 -4.06 7.57
N LEU A 50 -0.53 -3.03 8.20
CA LEU A 50 0.60 -2.29 7.65
C LEU A 50 1.87 -3.17 7.52
N LEU A 51 2.17 -4.01 8.51
CA LEU A 51 3.28 -4.96 8.43
C LEU A 51 3.09 -5.99 7.30
N THR A 52 1.87 -6.49 7.11
CA THR A 52 1.55 -7.42 6.03
C THR A 52 1.71 -6.76 4.65
N ILE A 53 1.26 -5.51 4.50
CA ILE A 53 1.45 -4.71 3.28
C ILE A 53 2.94 -4.42 3.06
N ALA A 54 3.69 -4.08 4.11
CA ALA A 54 5.13 -3.85 4.04
C ALA A 54 5.88 -5.09 3.55
N LEU A 55 5.53 -6.27 4.06
CA LEU A 55 6.09 -7.55 3.60
C LEU A 55 5.80 -7.78 2.11
N SER A 56 4.59 -7.45 1.63
CA SER A 56 4.26 -7.51 0.21
C SER A 56 5.19 -6.63 -0.64
N PHE A 57 5.49 -5.40 -0.21
CA PHE A 57 6.45 -4.53 -0.89
C PHE A 57 7.85 -5.15 -0.95
N ILE A 58 8.35 -5.70 0.16
CA ILE A 58 9.67 -6.34 0.22
C ILE A 58 9.74 -7.54 -0.74
N LEU A 59 8.74 -8.39 -0.70
CA LEU A 59 8.67 -9.60 -1.55
C LEU A 59 8.48 -9.27 -3.05
N THR A 60 7.99 -8.08 -3.38
CA THR A 60 7.87 -7.60 -4.76
C THR A 60 9.03 -6.71 -5.21
N GLU A 61 10.15 -6.77 -4.51
CA GLU A 61 11.41 -6.04 -4.81
C GLU A 61 11.33 -4.53 -4.57
N ASN A 62 10.26 -4.04 -3.94
CA ASN A 62 10.14 -2.65 -3.52
C ASN A 62 10.57 -2.48 -2.05
N ILE A 63 11.80 -2.90 -1.75
CA ILE A 63 12.35 -3.00 -0.39
C ILE A 63 12.26 -1.69 0.37
N VAL A 64 12.58 -0.57 -0.31
CA VAL A 64 12.57 0.77 0.35
C VAL A 64 11.18 1.14 0.85
N SER A 65 10.13 0.94 0.03
CA SER A 65 8.74 1.19 0.48
C SER A 65 8.36 0.29 1.65
N GLY A 66 8.76 -0.98 1.62
CA GLY A 66 8.49 -1.91 2.71
C GLY A 66 9.18 -1.50 4.01
N LEU A 67 10.46 -1.12 3.96
CA LEU A 67 11.21 -0.66 5.14
C LEU A 67 10.65 0.65 5.71
N LEU A 68 10.27 1.61 4.86
CA LEU A 68 9.64 2.85 5.31
C LEU A 68 8.30 2.57 6.00
N LEU A 69 7.49 1.65 5.48
CA LEU A 69 6.21 1.29 6.08
C LEU A 69 6.39 0.55 7.42
N ILE A 70 7.40 -0.32 7.56
CA ILE A 70 7.79 -0.91 8.84
C ILE A 70 8.20 0.20 9.82
N GLY A 71 9.01 1.14 9.38
CA GLY A 71 9.44 2.27 10.21
C GLY A 71 8.25 3.09 10.74
N ILE A 72 7.27 3.41 9.89
CA ILE A 72 6.02 4.09 10.28
C ILE A 72 5.29 3.31 11.37
N THR A 73 5.28 1.97 11.27
CA THR A 73 4.59 1.10 12.22
C THR A 73 5.32 1.01 13.56
N VAL A 74 6.66 0.93 13.53
CA VAL A 74 7.52 0.79 14.72
C VAL A 74 7.62 2.12 15.48
N PHE A 75 7.81 3.24 14.77
CA PHE A 75 7.85 4.57 15.38
C PHE A 75 6.44 5.15 15.42
N ASN A 76 5.65 4.76 16.42
CA ASN A 76 4.28 5.22 16.55
C ASN A 76 4.19 6.74 16.75
N MET A 77 3.08 7.34 16.34
CA MET A 77 2.88 8.79 16.34
C MET A 77 2.87 9.39 17.76
N HIS A 78 2.47 8.63 18.77
CA HIS A 78 2.34 9.14 20.14
C HIS A 78 3.70 9.37 20.79
N GLU A 79 4.64 8.46 20.59
CA GLU A 79 5.97 8.54 21.20
C GLU A 79 7.00 9.23 20.30
N TYR A 80 6.91 9.04 18.97
CA TYR A 80 7.94 9.45 18.01
C TYR A 80 7.37 10.29 16.87
N LYS A 81 6.49 11.25 17.16
CA LYS A 81 5.74 12.04 16.17
C LYS A 81 6.59 12.58 15.01
N ILE A 82 7.78 13.13 15.30
CA ILE A 82 8.63 13.74 14.26
C ILE A 82 9.16 12.65 13.32
N ILE A 83 9.69 11.55 13.88
CA ILE A 83 10.26 10.44 13.10
C ILE A 83 9.16 9.77 12.30
N HIS A 84 8.01 9.51 12.92
CA HIS A 84 6.83 8.93 12.28
C HIS A 84 6.40 9.74 11.05
N ASN A 85 6.21 11.05 11.21
CA ASN A 85 5.79 11.93 10.12
C ASN A 85 6.85 11.98 8.99
N LEU A 86 8.14 12.04 9.33
CA LEU A 86 9.21 12.03 8.34
C LEU A 86 9.19 10.73 7.50
N LEU A 87 9.02 9.58 8.16
CA LEU A 87 8.93 8.29 7.49
C LEU A 87 7.66 8.18 6.63
N ALA A 88 6.51 8.70 7.12
CA ALA A 88 5.28 8.73 6.35
C ALA A 88 5.41 9.58 5.08
N TYR A 89 5.97 10.79 5.18
CA TYR A 89 6.25 11.62 4.00
C TYR A 89 7.21 10.93 3.03
N ALA A 90 8.30 10.37 3.53
CA ALA A 90 9.27 9.65 2.70
C ALA A 90 8.61 8.45 1.99
N PHE A 91 7.76 7.70 2.67
CA PHE A 91 7.00 6.59 2.09
C PHE A 91 6.09 7.06 0.95
N PHE A 92 5.22 8.05 1.18
CA PHE A 92 4.29 8.53 0.15
C PHE A 92 5.03 9.14 -1.05
N VAL A 93 6.06 9.94 -0.83
CA VAL A 93 6.86 10.53 -1.91
C VAL A 93 7.55 9.43 -2.74
N TYR A 94 8.21 8.48 -2.07
CA TYR A 94 8.93 7.41 -2.75
C TYR A 94 7.99 6.46 -3.50
N ALA A 95 6.86 6.07 -2.88
CA ALA A 95 5.86 5.21 -3.50
C ALA A 95 5.24 5.89 -4.73
N THR A 96 4.85 7.16 -4.61
CA THR A 96 4.32 7.97 -5.72
C THR A 96 5.33 8.07 -6.87
N TYR A 97 6.60 8.36 -6.55
CA TYR A 97 7.67 8.41 -7.56
C TYR A 97 7.79 7.09 -8.34
N ASN A 98 7.79 5.95 -7.64
CA ASN A 98 7.89 4.64 -8.29
C ASN A 98 6.70 4.35 -9.21
N ILE A 99 5.49 4.74 -8.83
CA ILE A 99 4.30 4.59 -9.67
C ILE A 99 4.39 5.49 -10.92
N ILE A 100 4.82 6.75 -10.77
CA ILE A 100 4.98 7.69 -11.88
C ILE A 100 6.06 7.20 -12.87
N LYS A 101 7.14 6.60 -12.36
CA LYS A 101 8.21 6.02 -13.18
C LYS A 101 7.73 4.86 -14.05
N ASP A 102 6.73 4.10 -13.61
CA ASP A 102 6.08 3.09 -14.42
C ASP A 102 5.16 3.75 -15.46
N LYS A 103 5.65 3.91 -16.69
CA LYS A 103 4.94 4.60 -17.78
C LYS A 103 3.51 4.13 -18.02
N ARG A 104 3.15 2.89 -17.61
CA ARG A 104 1.81 2.34 -17.78
C ARG A 104 0.81 2.83 -16.75
N TYR A 105 1.27 3.01 -15.53
CA TYR A 105 0.41 3.30 -14.39
C TYR A 105 0.65 4.69 -13.81
N ARG A 106 1.46 5.53 -14.50
CA ARG A 106 1.83 6.88 -14.05
C ARG A 106 0.65 7.78 -13.70
N TYR A 107 -0.50 7.57 -14.34
CA TYR A 107 -1.72 8.32 -14.04
C TYR A 107 -2.22 8.09 -12.61
N ILE A 108 -1.98 6.89 -12.03
CA ILE A 108 -2.29 6.60 -10.62
C ILE A 108 -1.40 7.46 -9.71
N GLY A 109 -0.10 7.56 -10.01
CA GLY A 109 0.82 8.42 -9.27
C GLY A 109 0.46 9.91 -9.39
N PHE A 110 0.04 10.38 -10.58
CA PHE A 110 -0.46 11.75 -10.74
C PHE A 110 -1.74 12.01 -9.96
N ALA A 111 -2.64 11.04 -9.87
CA ALA A 111 -3.81 11.15 -9.00
C ALA A 111 -3.41 11.31 -7.53
N MET A 112 -2.42 10.55 -7.03
CA MET A 112 -1.90 10.71 -5.67
C MET A 112 -1.35 12.12 -5.43
N VAL A 113 -0.57 12.68 -6.38
CA VAL A 113 -0.07 14.06 -6.29
C VAL A 113 -1.21 15.07 -6.26
N PHE A 114 -2.19 14.90 -7.14
CA PHE A 114 -3.37 15.78 -7.20
C PHE A 114 -4.11 15.81 -5.85
N PHE A 115 -4.41 14.65 -5.28
CA PHE A 115 -5.08 14.59 -3.98
C PHE A 115 -4.20 15.07 -2.83
N ALA A 116 -2.88 14.95 -2.90
CA ALA A 116 -1.97 15.52 -1.92
C ALA A 116 -2.06 17.06 -1.88
N ILE A 117 -2.24 17.72 -3.02
CA ILE A 117 -2.46 19.17 -3.09
C ILE A 117 -3.80 19.57 -2.46
N LEU A 118 -4.79 18.68 -2.45
CA LEU A 118 -6.11 18.93 -1.87
C LEU A 118 -6.21 18.62 -0.37
N ILE A 119 -5.14 18.17 0.31
CA ILE A 119 -5.14 17.88 1.75
C ILE A 119 -5.77 18.99 2.61
N PRO A 120 -5.52 20.30 2.37
CA PRO A 120 -6.14 21.35 3.16
C PRO A 120 -7.68 21.35 3.09
N ILE A 121 -8.27 20.72 2.06
CA ILE A 121 -9.71 20.67 1.83
C ILE A 121 -10.29 19.33 2.31
N ILE A 122 -9.60 18.20 2.01
CA ILE A 122 -10.14 16.84 2.20
C ILE A 122 -9.71 16.18 3.51
N THR A 123 -8.92 16.84 4.33
CA THR A 123 -8.26 16.29 5.53
C THR A 123 -7.19 15.21 5.24
N LEU A 124 -6.26 15.03 6.18
CA LEU A 124 -5.17 14.05 6.04
C LEU A 124 -5.70 12.61 5.96
N TYR A 125 -6.72 12.27 6.75
CA TYR A 125 -7.31 10.92 6.75
C TYR A 125 -7.79 10.50 5.35
N TRP A 126 -8.58 11.35 4.69
CA TRP A 126 -9.09 11.03 3.35
C TRP A 126 -7.99 10.95 2.29
N TYR A 127 -6.95 11.78 2.42
CA TYR A 127 -5.78 11.63 1.58
C TYR A 127 -5.10 10.27 1.77
N GLU A 128 -4.89 9.83 3.01
CA GLU A 128 -4.28 8.53 3.33
C GLU A 128 -5.12 7.37 2.78
N VAL A 129 -6.47 7.44 2.91
CA VAL A 129 -7.39 6.47 2.30
C VAL A 129 -7.22 6.42 0.78
N ILE A 130 -7.26 7.56 0.11
CA ILE A 130 -7.12 7.65 -1.34
C ILE A 130 -5.74 7.15 -1.79
N ALA A 131 -4.67 7.56 -1.11
CA ALA A 131 -3.32 7.12 -1.42
C ALA A 131 -3.17 5.60 -1.26
N LEU A 132 -3.74 5.02 -0.19
CA LEU A 132 -3.74 3.58 0.04
C LEU A 132 -4.53 2.83 -1.05
N CYS A 133 -5.68 3.35 -1.47
CA CYS A 133 -6.45 2.81 -2.58
C CYS A 133 -5.68 2.88 -3.92
N CYS A 134 -4.97 3.97 -4.18
CA CYS A 134 -4.11 4.12 -5.36
C CYS A 134 -2.96 3.11 -5.35
N LEU A 135 -2.29 2.93 -4.21
CA LEU A 135 -1.23 1.94 -4.02
C LEU A 135 -1.76 0.51 -4.22
N ALA A 136 -2.92 0.21 -3.66
CA ALA A 136 -3.58 -1.07 -3.81
C ALA A 136 -3.97 -1.35 -5.27
N LEU A 137 -4.55 -0.37 -5.97
CA LEU A 137 -4.89 -0.48 -7.38
C LEU A 137 -3.64 -0.72 -8.24
N TYR A 138 -2.56 0.03 -8.00
CA TYR A 138 -1.30 -0.19 -8.68
C TYR A 138 -0.76 -1.61 -8.44
N GLY A 139 -0.68 -2.06 -7.18
CA GLY A 139 -0.23 -3.40 -6.81
C GLY A 139 -1.07 -4.50 -7.44
N PHE A 140 -2.40 -4.33 -7.46
CA PHE A 140 -3.35 -5.26 -8.09
C PHE A 140 -3.12 -5.37 -9.60
N LEU A 141 -3.10 -4.25 -10.33
CA LEU A 141 -2.89 -4.22 -11.78
C LEU A 141 -1.52 -4.77 -12.19
N TYR A 142 -0.48 -4.43 -11.42
CA TYR A 142 0.87 -4.96 -11.62
C TYR A 142 0.93 -6.48 -11.45
N SER A 143 0.27 -7.00 -10.42
CA SER A 143 0.21 -8.43 -10.12
C SER A 143 -0.58 -9.21 -11.16
N LEU A 144 -1.73 -8.72 -11.59
CA LEU A 144 -2.52 -9.33 -12.68
C LEU A 144 -1.70 -9.43 -13.97
N ARG A 145 -0.93 -8.40 -14.29
CA ARG A 145 -0.06 -8.43 -15.45
C ARG A 145 1.03 -9.49 -15.34
N LYS A 146 1.73 -9.56 -14.20
CA LYS A 146 2.74 -10.61 -13.96
C LYS A 146 2.12 -12.00 -14.10
N LEU A 147 0.93 -12.20 -13.55
CA LEU A 147 0.21 -13.47 -13.66
C LEU A 147 -0.09 -13.85 -15.12
N LYS A 148 -0.57 -12.89 -15.91
CA LYS A 148 -0.84 -13.11 -17.35
C LYS A 148 0.43 -13.51 -18.12
N ILE A 149 1.57 -12.87 -17.85
CA ILE A 149 2.86 -13.20 -18.46
C ILE A 149 3.28 -14.64 -18.11
N GLU A 150 3.16 -15.02 -16.84
CA GLU A 150 3.52 -16.37 -16.39
C GLU A 150 2.61 -17.45 -16.98
N ILE A 151 1.32 -17.20 -17.12
CA ILE A 151 0.38 -18.12 -17.77
C ILE A 151 0.75 -18.30 -19.25
N ASN A 152 1.08 -17.22 -19.96
CA ASN A 152 1.46 -17.28 -21.36
C ASN A 152 2.77 -18.06 -21.58
N LYS A 153 3.79 -17.88 -20.71
CA LYS A 153 5.03 -18.66 -20.76
C LYS A 153 4.76 -20.18 -20.61
N LEU A 154 3.81 -20.56 -19.74
CA LEU A 154 3.46 -21.94 -19.55
C LEU A 154 2.75 -22.54 -20.77
N LYS A 155 1.83 -21.78 -21.38
CA LYS A 155 1.15 -22.23 -22.61
C LYS A 155 2.14 -22.47 -23.73
N THR A 156 3.10 -21.56 -23.94
CA THR A 156 4.16 -21.75 -24.95
C THR A 156 5.03 -22.96 -24.65
N LYS A 157 5.37 -23.25 -23.42
CA LYS A 157 6.17 -24.42 -23.06
C LYS A 157 5.45 -25.74 -23.39
N ILE A 158 4.14 -25.82 -23.06
CA ILE A 158 3.32 -27.03 -23.35
C ILE A 158 3.18 -27.28 -24.85
N THR A 159 3.09 -26.21 -25.67
CA THR A 159 2.99 -26.36 -27.14
C THR A 159 4.29 -26.79 -27.82
N TRP A 160 5.44 -26.73 -27.16
CA TRP A 160 6.73 -27.21 -27.70
C TRP A 160 7.07 -28.64 -27.23
N GLU A 161 6.40 -29.16 -26.20
CA GLU A 161 6.62 -30.51 -25.65
C GLU A 161 5.64 -31.55 -26.26
N ASN A 162 4.64 -31.10 -27.07
CA ASN A 162 3.72 -31.94 -27.84
C ASN A 162 4.01 -31.84 -29.34
#